data_22228e12bc57dcb4bf915b539ed493d5
#
_entry.id   22228e12bc57dcb4bf915b539ed493d5
#
_cell.length_a   1.000
_cell.length_b   1.000
_cell.length_c   1.000
_cell.angle_alpha   90.00
_cell.angle_beta   90.00
_cell.angle_gamma   90.00
#
_symmetry.space_group_name_H-M   'P 1'
#
loop_
_entity.id
_entity.type
_entity.pdbx_description
1 polymer ?
#
loop_
_entity_poly.entity_id
_entity_poly.type
_entity_poly.pdbx_seq_one_letter_code
_entity_poly.pdbx_strand_id
1 'polypeptide(L)'
;MTITIDPALKAYIDPLTPDEYGALERSLLAEGCRDALVLWGDVLVDGHNRFEICSQHGLPYQTVQSTLFKSLEDVHLWMIDQHLGRRSVSDFQRGVLALRKREIVAERRARAAAAFVAGNAQAETQPEESSATAAPAAASVAPTNP
;
A
#
# COMPACT_ATOMS: atom_id res chain seq x y z
N MET A 1 -17.20 -12.50 -4.07
CA MET A 1 -16.19 -11.50 -3.73
C MET A 1 -16.58 -10.19 -4.39
N THR A 2 -16.76 -9.15 -3.61
CA THR A 2 -17.17 -7.84 -4.14
C THR A 2 -15.91 -6.98 -4.31
N ILE A 3 -15.70 -6.49 -5.54
CA ILE A 3 -14.59 -5.59 -5.84
C ILE A 3 -14.98 -4.17 -5.44
N THR A 4 -14.12 -3.53 -4.65
CA THR A 4 -14.32 -2.16 -4.19
C THR A 4 -13.51 -1.19 -5.05
N ILE A 5 -14.15 -0.15 -5.56
CA ILE A 5 -13.48 0.93 -6.27
C ILE A 5 -13.27 2.09 -5.32
N ASP A 6 -12.01 2.42 -5.05
CA ASP A 6 -11.66 3.59 -4.26
C ASP A 6 -11.71 4.84 -5.16
N PRO A 7 -12.56 5.83 -4.85
CA PRO A 7 -12.67 7.05 -5.66
C PRO A 7 -11.36 7.84 -5.75
N ALA A 8 -10.55 7.81 -4.70
CA ALA A 8 -9.26 8.51 -4.68
C ALA A 8 -8.26 7.87 -5.63
N LEU A 9 -8.28 6.54 -5.75
CA LEU A 9 -7.44 5.82 -6.72
C LEU A 9 -7.95 6.03 -8.14
N LYS A 10 -9.25 5.96 -8.35
CA LYS A 10 -9.87 6.20 -9.65
C LYS A 10 -9.58 7.61 -10.17
N ALA A 11 -9.47 8.59 -9.29
CA ALA A 11 -9.19 9.98 -9.66
C ALA A 11 -7.81 10.16 -10.31
N TYR A 12 -6.85 9.26 -10.09
CA TYR A 12 -5.55 9.32 -10.78
C TYR A 12 -5.61 8.86 -12.23
N ILE A 13 -6.67 8.16 -12.63
CA ILE A 13 -6.80 7.58 -13.96
C ILE A 13 -7.39 8.63 -14.90
N ASP A 14 -6.69 8.90 -16.01
CA ASP A 14 -7.25 9.73 -17.05
C ASP A 14 -8.43 9.02 -17.70
N PRO A 15 -9.58 9.70 -17.84
CA PRO A 15 -10.71 9.10 -18.54
C PRO A 15 -10.33 8.83 -20.00
N LEU A 16 -10.74 7.68 -20.50
CA LEU A 16 -10.58 7.34 -21.92
C LEU A 16 -11.42 8.30 -22.78
N THR A 17 -10.88 8.66 -23.92
CA THR A 17 -11.69 9.33 -24.95
C THR A 17 -12.80 8.40 -25.43
N PRO A 18 -13.90 8.91 -26.00
CA PRO A 18 -14.96 8.05 -26.55
C PRO A 18 -14.44 7.03 -27.57
N ASP A 19 -13.47 7.40 -28.38
CA ASP A 19 -12.86 6.50 -29.36
C ASP A 19 -12.02 5.40 -28.69
N GLU A 20 -11.24 5.76 -27.69
CA GLU A 20 -10.44 4.80 -26.90
C GLU A 20 -11.35 3.84 -26.13
N TYR A 21 -12.40 4.36 -25.50
CA TYR A 21 -13.38 3.55 -24.79
C TYR A 21 -14.08 2.57 -25.73
N GLY A 22 -14.55 3.05 -26.87
CA GLY A 22 -15.19 2.21 -27.89
C GLY A 22 -14.26 1.14 -28.45
N ALA A 23 -12.99 1.46 -28.65
CA ALA A 23 -11.99 0.49 -29.11
C ALA A 23 -11.74 -0.60 -28.05
N LEU A 24 -11.62 -0.22 -26.79
CA LEU A 24 -11.46 -1.17 -25.70
C LEU A 24 -12.71 -2.04 -25.52
N GLU A 25 -13.89 -1.45 -25.58
CA GLU A 25 -15.16 -2.17 -25.51
C GLU A 25 -15.28 -3.22 -26.62
N ARG A 26 -15.00 -2.85 -27.86
CA ARG A 26 -15.02 -3.78 -28.99
C ARG A 26 -14.02 -4.94 -28.81
N SER A 27 -12.83 -4.63 -28.32
CA SER A 27 -11.80 -5.64 -28.05
C SER A 27 -12.25 -6.64 -26.98
N LEU A 28 -12.81 -6.16 -25.89
CA LEU A 28 -13.29 -7.00 -24.81
C LEU A 28 -14.49 -7.87 -25.26
N LEU A 29 -15.39 -7.32 -26.04
CA LEU A 29 -16.53 -8.07 -26.57
C LEU A 29 -16.10 -9.15 -27.58
N ALA A 30 -15.08 -8.85 -28.40
CA ALA A 30 -14.60 -9.78 -29.41
C ALA A 30 -13.71 -10.89 -28.85
N GLU A 31 -12.83 -10.55 -27.91
CA GLU A 31 -11.75 -11.43 -27.45
C GLU A 31 -11.88 -11.82 -25.96
N GLY A 32 -12.78 -11.21 -25.24
CA GLY A 32 -12.89 -11.37 -23.79
C GLY A 32 -11.84 -10.55 -23.03
N CYS A 33 -11.90 -10.60 -21.72
CA CYS A 33 -10.94 -9.92 -20.86
C CYS A 33 -9.73 -10.83 -20.63
N ARG A 34 -8.67 -10.61 -21.39
CA ARG A 34 -7.44 -11.45 -21.33
C ARG A 34 -6.56 -11.08 -20.15
N ASP A 35 -6.46 -9.78 -19.85
CA ASP A 35 -5.61 -9.30 -18.78
C ASP A 35 -6.36 -9.34 -17.47
N ALA A 36 -5.76 -9.95 -16.45
CA ALA A 36 -6.34 -10.00 -15.13
C ALA A 36 -6.42 -8.63 -14.49
N LEU A 37 -7.47 -8.41 -13.70
CA LEU A 37 -7.60 -7.24 -12.85
C LEU A 37 -6.71 -7.42 -11.62
N VAL A 38 -6.01 -6.38 -11.21
CA VAL A 38 -5.14 -6.44 -10.04
C VAL A 38 -5.88 -5.85 -8.83
N LEU A 39 -5.94 -6.63 -7.76
CA LEU A 39 -6.58 -6.27 -6.51
C LEU A 39 -5.55 -6.20 -5.38
N TRP A 40 -5.81 -5.33 -4.43
CA TRP A 40 -5.18 -5.37 -3.11
C TRP A 40 -6.29 -5.57 -2.08
N GLY A 41 -6.38 -6.76 -1.52
CA GLY A 41 -7.57 -7.17 -0.77
C GLY A 41 -8.79 -7.21 -1.70
N ASP A 42 -9.79 -6.41 -1.41
CA ASP A 42 -10.97 -6.20 -2.25
C ASP A 42 -10.89 -4.93 -3.13
N VAL A 43 -9.84 -4.11 -2.94
CA VAL A 43 -9.68 -2.85 -3.64
C VAL A 43 -9.07 -3.07 -5.02
N LEU A 44 -9.71 -2.51 -6.04
CA LEU A 44 -9.21 -2.57 -7.42
C LEU A 44 -8.04 -1.59 -7.59
N VAL A 45 -6.89 -2.13 -8.00
CA VAL A 45 -5.66 -1.36 -8.22
C VAL A 45 -5.44 -1.07 -9.69
N ASP A 46 -5.58 -2.08 -10.56
CA ASP A 46 -5.39 -1.93 -12.01
C ASP A 46 -6.52 -2.62 -12.77
N GLY A 47 -6.92 -1.98 -13.86
CA GLY A 47 -7.97 -2.49 -14.74
C GLY A 47 -9.33 -1.85 -14.53
N HIS A 48 -9.42 -0.63 -14.03
CA HIS A 48 -10.69 0.07 -13.77
C HIS A 48 -11.60 0.14 -15.01
N ASN A 49 -11.04 0.49 -16.17
CA ASN A 49 -11.81 0.56 -17.40
C ASN A 49 -12.30 -0.81 -17.88
N ARG A 50 -11.46 -1.83 -17.76
CA ARG A 50 -11.82 -3.21 -18.08
C ARG A 50 -12.92 -3.74 -17.14
N PHE A 51 -12.79 -3.45 -15.86
CA PHE A 51 -13.79 -3.82 -14.87
C PHE A 51 -15.14 -3.18 -15.17
N GLU A 52 -15.16 -1.91 -15.49
CA GLU A 52 -16.40 -1.19 -15.82
C GLU A 52 -17.09 -1.80 -17.04
N ILE A 53 -16.36 -2.00 -18.13
CA ILE A 53 -16.90 -2.58 -19.36
C ILE A 53 -17.37 -4.01 -19.14
N CYS A 54 -16.57 -4.84 -18.49
CA CYS A 54 -16.95 -6.23 -18.19
C CYS A 54 -18.18 -6.28 -17.30
N SER A 55 -18.32 -5.39 -16.34
CA SER A 55 -19.50 -5.33 -15.49
C SER A 55 -20.75 -4.92 -16.24
N GLN A 56 -20.64 -3.97 -17.17
CA GLN A 56 -21.77 -3.53 -17.99
C GLN A 56 -22.28 -4.61 -18.93
N HIS A 57 -21.37 -5.41 -19.49
CA HIS A 57 -21.71 -6.44 -20.48
C HIS A 57 -21.82 -7.84 -19.90
N GLY A 58 -21.61 -8.01 -18.59
CA GLY A 58 -21.61 -9.31 -17.94
C GLY A 58 -20.51 -10.25 -18.43
N LEU A 59 -19.38 -9.70 -18.84
CA LEU A 59 -18.23 -10.48 -19.31
C LEU A 59 -17.44 -11.06 -18.12
N PRO A 60 -16.96 -12.31 -18.23
CA PRO A 60 -16.10 -12.86 -17.20
C PRO A 60 -14.71 -12.20 -17.22
N TYR A 61 -14.12 -12.08 -16.06
CA TYR A 61 -12.76 -11.55 -15.88
C TYR A 61 -12.03 -12.34 -14.80
N GLN A 62 -10.71 -12.33 -14.86
CA GLN A 62 -9.85 -12.92 -13.84
C GLN A 62 -9.28 -11.84 -12.95
N THR A 63 -8.98 -12.18 -11.71
CA THR A 63 -8.36 -11.29 -10.74
C THR A 63 -7.08 -11.89 -10.17
N VAL A 64 -6.12 -11.01 -9.87
CA VAL A 64 -4.84 -11.37 -9.24
C VAL A 64 -4.66 -10.49 -8.02
N GLN A 65 -4.29 -11.10 -6.89
CA GLN A 65 -3.95 -10.37 -5.68
C GLN A 65 -2.52 -9.86 -5.74
N SER A 66 -2.32 -8.56 -5.54
CA SER A 66 -1.00 -7.99 -5.43
C SER A 66 -0.43 -8.20 -4.04
N THR A 67 0.82 -8.64 -3.98
CA THR A 67 1.60 -8.78 -2.74
C THR A 67 2.60 -7.66 -2.55
N LEU A 68 2.63 -6.69 -3.48
CA LEU A 68 3.61 -5.58 -3.47
C LEU A 68 3.30 -4.52 -2.42
N PHE A 69 2.04 -4.38 -2.03
CA PHE A 69 1.57 -3.28 -1.20
C PHE A 69 1.38 -3.73 0.25
N LYS A 70 1.85 -2.91 1.19
CA LYS A 70 1.65 -3.11 2.63
C LYS A 70 0.55 -2.23 3.19
N SER A 71 0.21 -1.15 2.49
CA SER A 71 -0.78 -0.17 2.92
C SER A 71 -1.47 0.47 1.72
N LEU A 72 -2.58 1.15 1.99
CA LEU A 72 -3.29 1.92 0.96
C LEU A 72 -2.40 3.05 0.39
N GLU A 73 -1.52 3.62 1.20
CA GLU A 73 -0.56 4.63 0.73
C GLU A 73 0.40 4.08 -0.32
N ASP A 74 0.84 2.85 -0.15
CA ASP A 74 1.68 2.19 -1.16
C ASP A 74 0.94 2.07 -2.49
N VAL A 75 -0.35 1.75 -2.45
CA VAL A 75 -1.19 1.69 -3.65
C VAL A 75 -1.29 3.08 -4.30
N HIS A 76 -1.52 4.14 -3.53
CA HIS A 76 -1.56 5.50 -4.03
C HIS A 76 -0.25 5.90 -4.71
N LEU A 77 0.89 5.64 -4.08
CA LEU A 77 2.20 5.95 -4.63
C LEU A 77 2.46 5.19 -5.93
N TRP A 78 2.11 3.93 -5.97
CA TRP A 78 2.25 3.10 -7.17
C TRP A 78 1.40 3.63 -8.32
N MET A 79 0.14 3.98 -8.05
CA MET A 79 -0.78 4.54 -9.04
C MET A 79 -0.25 5.86 -9.62
N ILE A 80 0.24 6.75 -8.77
CA ILE A 80 0.83 8.01 -9.19
C ILE A 80 2.05 7.77 -10.07
N ASP A 81 2.94 6.87 -9.68
CA ASP A 81 4.15 6.57 -10.46
C ASP A 81 3.82 5.97 -11.83
N GLN A 82 2.81 5.11 -11.90
CA GLN A 82 2.34 4.55 -13.17
C GLN A 82 1.85 5.65 -14.12
N HIS A 83 1.09 6.60 -13.61
CA HIS A 83 0.58 7.71 -14.43
C HIS A 83 1.64 8.73 -14.80
N LEU A 84 2.59 9.03 -13.90
CA LEU A 84 3.72 9.90 -14.21
C LEU A 84 4.61 9.33 -15.33
N GLY A 85 4.69 8.01 -15.45
CA GLY A 85 5.45 7.35 -16.49
C GLY A 85 4.78 7.36 -17.86
N ARG A 86 3.51 7.74 -17.97
CA ARG A 86 2.78 7.76 -19.25
C ARG A 86 3.09 9.00 -20.07
N ARG A 87 3.31 8.82 -21.37
CA ARG A 87 3.60 9.93 -22.29
C ARG A 87 2.39 10.84 -22.55
N SER A 88 1.17 10.32 -22.35
CA SER A 88 -0.07 11.04 -22.62
C SER A 88 -0.51 12.00 -21.52
N VAL A 89 0.20 12.03 -20.40
CA VAL A 89 -0.13 12.90 -19.27
C VAL A 89 0.34 14.33 -19.57
N SER A 90 -0.58 15.30 -19.46
CA SER A 90 -0.24 16.71 -19.65
C SER A 90 0.70 17.22 -18.56
N ASP A 91 1.43 18.29 -18.82
CA ASP A 91 2.34 18.90 -17.83
C ASP A 91 1.60 19.35 -16.58
N PHE A 92 0.38 19.86 -16.75
CA PHE A 92 -0.48 20.23 -15.62
C PHE A 92 -0.83 19.00 -14.75
N GLN A 93 -1.30 17.93 -15.36
CA GLN A 93 -1.62 16.69 -14.65
C GLN A 93 -0.38 16.09 -13.99
N ARG A 94 0.75 16.13 -14.67
CA ARG A 94 2.04 15.69 -14.14
C ARG A 94 2.43 16.48 -12.89
N GLY A 95 2.22 17.78 -12.91
CA GLY A 95 2.44 18.66 -11.75
C GLY A 95 1.53 18.33 -10.57
N VAL A 96 0.23 18.11 -10.81
CA VAL A 96 -0.74 17.73 -9.78
C VAL A 96 -0.37 16.38 -9.14
N LEU A 97 -0.03 15.38 -9.95
CA LEU A 97 0.38 14.06 -9.46
C LEU A 97 1.67 14.14 -8.63
N ALA A 98 2.64 14.93 -9.08
CA ALA A 98 3.90 15.13 -8.36
C ALA A 98 3.68 15.79 -6.99
N LEU A 99 2.80 16.79 -6.92
CA LEU A 99 2.42 17.43 -5.66
C LEU A 99 1.75 16.42 -4.72
N ARG A 100 0.82 15.64 -5.21
CA ARG A 100 0.14 14.62 -4.40
C ARG A 100 1.11 13.58 -3.85
N LYS A 101 2.05 13.15 -4.68
CA LYS A 101 3.12 12.24 -4.25
C LYS A 101 3.94 12.84 -3.11
N ARG A 102 4.33 14.11 -3.25
CA ARG A 102 5.10 14.82 -2.21
C ARG A 102 4.33 14.90 -0.89
N GLU A 103 3.04 15.18 -0.95
CA GLU A 103 2.18 15.22 0.25
C GLU A 103 2.15 13.86 0.95
N ILE A 104 1.91 12.79 0.23
CA ILE A 104 1.85 11.43 0.79
C ILE A 104 3.18 11.06 1.44
N VAL A 105 4.30 11.34 0.78
CA VAL A 105 5.63 11.05 1.30
C VAL A 105 5.92 11.88 2.55
N ALA A 106 5.53 13.16 2.55
CA ALA A 106 5.71 14.05 3.71
C ALA A 106 4.89 13.58 4.92
N GLU A 107 3.63 13.20 4.71
CA GLU A 107 2.77 12.64 5.75
C GLU A 107 3.34 11.34 6.33
N ARG A 108 3.84 10.48 5.48
CA ARG A 108 4.48 9.21 5.88
C ARG A 108 5.73 9.47 6.73
N ARG A 109 6.57 10.41 6.33
CA ARG A 109 7.77 10.80 7.10
C ARG A 109 7.40 11.40 8.45
N ALA A 110 6.39 12.26 8.49
CA ALA A 110 5.92 12.88 9.73
C ALA A 110 5.40 11.83 10.72
N ARG A 111 4.64 10.85 10.26
CA ARG A 111 4.16 9.74 11.11
C ARG A 111 5.31 8.86 11.59
N ALA A 112 6.27 8.55 10.75
CA ALA A 112 7.44 7.78 11.13
C ALA A 112 8.26 8.50 12.20
N ALA A 113 8.48 9.82 12.06
CA ALA A 113 9.16 10.63 13.05
C ALA A 113 8.40 10.69 14.38
N ALA A 114 7.07 10.86 14.34
CA ALA A 114 6.24 10.86 15.54
C ALA A 114 6.26 9.50 16.26
N ALA A 115 6.22 8.40 15.52
CA ALA A 115 6.31 7.06 16.07
C ALA A 115 7.68 6.80 16.71
N PHE A 116 8.76 7.31 16.13
CA PHE A 116 10.10 7.20 16.69
C PHE A 116 10.22 7.96 18.02
N VAL A 117 9.73 9.18 18.08
CA VAL A 117 9.72 9.99 19.31
C VAL A 117 8.86 9.33 20.39
N ALA A 118 7.69 8.81 20.06
CA ALA A 118 6.82 8.10 20.99
C ALA A 118 7.49 6.81 21.51
N GLY A 119 8.18 6.07 20.63
CA GLY A 119 8.93 4.88 21.01
C GLY A 119 10.06 5.17 21.98
N ASN A 120 10.81 6.24 21.76
CA ASN A 120 11.88 6.67 22.66
C ASN A 120 11.34 7.16 24.02
N ALA A 121 10.24 7.89 24.03
CA ALA A 121 9.61 8.34 25.28
C ALA A 121 9.15 7.16 26.14
N GLN A 122 8.63 6.10 25.51
CA GLN A 122 8.24 4.87 26.23
C GLN A 122 9.45 4.09 26.74
N ALA A 123 10.56 4.10 26.05
CA ALA A 123 11.79 3.45 26.48
C ALA A 123 12.41 4.15 27.71
N GLU A 124 12.27 5.46 27.82
CA GLU A 124 12.76 6.25 28.95
C GLU A 124 11.88 6.10 30.21
N THR A 125 10.65 5.65 30.08
CA THR A 125 9.70 5.49 31.19
C THR A 125 9.69 4.10 31.80
N GLN A 126 10.45 3.16 31.29
CA GLN A 126 10.64 1.89 31.98
C GLN A 126 11.68 2.10 33.09
N PRO A 127 11.28 1.96 34.37
CA PRO A 127 12.29 1.95 35.43
C PRO A 127 13.17 0.74 35.17
N GLU A 128 14.45 0.97 35.16
CA GLU A 128 15.39 -0.12 35.30
C GLU A 128 15.13 -0.74 36.69
N GLU A 129 14.38 -1.83 36.71
CA GLU A 129 14.50 -2.73 37.83
C GLU A 129 15.91 -3.30 37.78
N SER A 130 16.82 -2.59 38.38
CA SER A 130 18.08 -3.21 38.75
C SER A 130 17.74 -4.27 39.75
N SER A 131 17.55 -5.48 39.32
CA SER A 131 17.58 -6.62 40.21
C SER A 131 19.01 -6.75 40.71
N ALA A 132 19.27 -6.13 41.82
CA ALA A 132 20.44 -6.45 42.59
C ALA A 132 20.24 -7.85 43.12
N THR A 133 20.63 -8.83 42.42
CA THR A 133 20.83 -10.16 42.96
C THR A 133 22.11 -10.15 43.75
N ALA A 134 21.98 -9.82 44.99
CA ALA A 134 22.98 -10.22 45.95
C ALA A 134 22.93 -11.74 46.06
N ALA A 135 23.87 -12.38 45.50
CA ALA A 135 24.10 -13.78 45.80
C ALA A 135 24.97 -13.86 47.05
N PRO A 136 24.49 -14.35 48.16
CA PRO A 136 25.37 -14.71 49.24
C PRO A 136 25.97 -16.08 48.94
N ALA A 137 27.19 -16.08 48.61
CA ALA A 137 27.95 -17.28 48.64
C ALA A 137 28.24 -17.63 50.11
N ALA A 138 27.44 -18.45 50.67
CA ALA A 138 27.78 -19.08 51.94
C ALA A 138 28.73 -20.24 51.63
N ALA A 139 29.96 -19.99 51.71
CA ALA A 139 30.94 -21.06 51.81
C ALA A 139 30.91 -21.62 53.22
N SER A 140 30.27 -22.71 53.38
CA SER A 140 30.41 -23.55 54.60
C SER A 140 31.63 -24.38 54.41
N VAL A 141 32.65 -24.00 55.07
CA VAL A 141 33.81 -24.86 55.27
C VAL A 141 33.52 -25.80 56.44
N ALA A 142 33.45 -27.06 56.21
CA ALA A 142 33.41 -28.06 57.20
C ALA A 142 34.84 -28.28 57.73
N PRO A 143 35.06 -28.27 59.04
CA PRO A 143 36.36 -28.66 59.60
C PRO A 143 36.45 -30.15 59.65
N THR A 144 37.46 -30.67 59.13
CA THR A 144 37.88 -32.00 59.46
C THR A 144 38.67 -32.00 60.69
N ASN A 145 38.40 -32.99 61.59
CA ASN A 145 39.21 -33.42 62.39
C ASN A 145 39.72 -34.46 62.68
N PRO A 146 40.49 -34.91 63.36
CA PRO A 146 41.53 -35.90 63.06
C PRO A 146 41.18 -37.26 63.37
#